data_055e917de778b21df8a74590fc982cf9
#
_entry.id   055e917de778b21df8a74590fc982cf9
#
_cell.length_a   1.000
_cell.length_b   1.000
_cell.length_c   1.000
_cell.angle_alpha   90.00
_cell.angle_beta   90.00
_cell.angle_gamma   90.00
#
_symmetry.space_group_name_H-M   'P 1'
#
loop_
_entity.id
_entity.type
_entity.pdbx_description
1 polymer ?
#
loop_
_entity_poly.entity_id
_entity_poly.type
_entity_poly.pdbx_seq_one_letter_code
_entity_poly.pdbx_strand_id
1 'polypeptide(L)'
;MKNRWMSIVLTLLVVIIFMSACSSSTSSTSPAATSSLDGATLVQERCSVCHLLSRVEGSRHTAGDWKLIVELMISRGAQLTPEEETVVVNYLATNFGQ
;
A
#
# COMPACT_ATOMS: atom_id res chain seq x y z
N MET A 1 14.97 -48.62 29.60
CA MET A 1 13.68 -47.94 29.40
C MET A 1 13.69 -46.47 29.84
N LYS A 2 14.38 -46.14 30.93
CA LYS A 2 14.45 -44.74 31.43
C LYS A 2 15.02 -43.74 30.39
N ASN A 3 16.07 -44.13 29.68
CA ASN A 3 16.75 -43.22 28.70
C ASN A 3 15.91 -42.94 27.44
N ARG A 4 15.09 -43.90 27.01
CA ARG A 4 14.21 -43.68 25.83
C ARG A 4 13.09 -42.69 26.12
N TRP A 5 12.56 -42.71 27.33
CA TRP A 5 11.51 -41.79 27.76
C TRP A 5 12.05 -40.36 27.90
N MET A 6 13.26 -40.23 28.43
CA MET A 6 13.94 -38.96 28.58
C MET A 6 14.30 -38.34 27.23
N SER A 7 14.68 -39.17 26.23
CA SER A 7 14.90 -38.69 24.86
C SER A 7 13.60 -38.19 24.18
N ILE A 8 12.48 -38.88 24.40
CA ILE A 8 11.18 -38.50 23.85
C ILE A 8 10.70 -37.16 24.46
N VAL A 9 10.87 -37.01 25.78
CA VAL A 9 10.50 -35.75 26.45
C VAL A 9 11.38 -34.59 25.98
N LEU A 10 12.67 -34.81 25.80
CA LEU A 10 13.60 -33.82 25.33
C LEU A 10 13.29 -33.37 23.87
N THR A 11 12.97 -34.32 23.00
CA THR A 11 12.59 -34.01 21.62
C THR A 11 11.24 -33.25 21.54
N LEU A 12 10.26 -33.61 22.34
CA LEU A 12 8.99 -32.93 22.46
C LEU A 12 9.17 -31.47 22.95
N LEU A 13 10.07 -31.28 23.91
CA LEU A 13 10.35 -29.93 24.47
C LEU A 13 11.06 -29.05 23.46
N VAL A 14 11.96 -29.58 22.64
CA VAL A 14 12.63 -28.84 21.54
C VAL A 14 11.63 -28.47 20.46
N VAL A 15 10.69 -29.35 20.10
CA VAL A 15 9.66 -29.05 19.10
C VAL A 15 8.71 -27.91 19.55
N ILE A 16 8.36 -27.88 20.84
CA ILE A 16 7.49 -26.82 21.39
C ILE A 16 8.20 -25.46 21.36
N ILE A 17 9.53 -25.43 21.61
CA ILE A 17 10.31 -24.18 21.57
C ILE A 17 10.41 -23.63 20.15
N PHE A 18 10.49 -24.50 19.14
CA PHE A 18 10.54 -24.04 17.72
C PHE A 18 9.20 -23.54 17.17
N MET A 19 8.07 -23.94 17.76
CA MET A 19 6.76 -23.45 17.30
C MET A 19 6.37 -22.09 17.87
N SER A 20 7.11 -21.55 18.83
CA SER A 20 6.81 -20.24 19.45
C SER A 20 7.43 -19.04 18.71
N ALA A 21 8.15 -19.24 17.61
CA ALA A 21 8.90 -18.19 16.92
C ALA A 21 8.19 -17.61 15.66
N CYS A 22 6.92 -17.94 15.43
CA CYS A 22 6.15 -17.38 14.32
C CYS A 22 4.88 -16.68 14.80
N SER A 23 5.03 -15.66 15.64
CA SER A 23 3.95 -14.71 15.95
C SER A 23 4.54 -13.32 16.20
N SER A 24 5.14 -12.78 15.17
CA SER A 24 5.37 -11.35 15.07
C SER A 24 4.62 -10.84 13.83
N SER A 25 3.31 -11.03 13.82
CA SER A 25 2.43 -10.11 13.12
C SER A 25 2.48 -8.82 13.94
N THR A 26 3.51 -8.03 13.71
CA THR A 26 3.46 -6.62 14.02
C THR A 26 2.40 -6.04 13.09
N SER A 27 1.14 -6.10 13.53
CA SER A 27 0.16 -5.13 13.09
C SER A 27 0.75 -3.78 13.49
N SER A 28 1.47 -3.17 12.57
CA SER A 28 1.67 -1.75 12.57
C SER A 28 0.27 -1.16 12.44
N THR A 29 -0.39 -1.00 13.58
CA THR A 29 -1.36 0.07 13.74
C THR A 29 -0.52 1.33 13.58
N SER A 30 -0.32 1.71 12.32
CA SER A 30 0.05 3.07 11.98
C SER A 30 -1.00 3.92 12.70
N PRO A 31 -0.60 4.84 13.60
CA PRO A 31 -1.54 5.86 14.02
C PRO A 31 -2.10 6.41 12.72
N ALA A 32 -3.41 6.67 12.69
CA ALA A 32 -4.00 7.49 11.66
C ALA A 32 -3.23 8.81 11.71
N ALA A 33 -2.07 8.82 11.04
CA ALA A 33 -1.48 10.02 10.59
C ALA A 33 -2.61 10.64 9.78
N THR A 34 -3.06 11.78 10.21
CA THR A 34 -3.62 12.80 9.34
C THR A 34 -2.55 12.92 8.24
N SER A 35 -2.65 12.06 7.25
CA SER A 35 -1.89 12.18 6.04
C SER A 35 -2.25 13.55 5.56
N SER A 36 -1.34 14.49 5.65
CA SER A 36 -1.42 15.65 4.79
C SER A 36 -1.57 15.03 3.42
N LEU A 37 -2.78 15.16 2.82
CA LEU A 37 -3.11 14.55 1.55
C LEU A 37 -2.18 15.18 0.51
N ASP A 38 -0.97 14.65 0.41
CA ASP A 38 0.04 15.10 -0.54
C ASP A 38 -0.22 14.44 -1.88
N GLY A 39 -0.58 15.25 -2.86
CA GLY A 39 -0.93 14.79 -4.20
C GLY A 39 0.19 14.00 -4.88
N ALA A 40 1.46 14.38 -4.66
CA ALA A 40 2.60 13.66 -5.22
C ALA A 40 2.71 12.25 -4.64
N THR A 41 2.60 12.12 -3.32
CA THR A 41 2.60 10.83 -2.63
C THR A 41 1.45 9.96 -3.07
N LEU A 42 0.22 10.52 -3.14
CA LEU A 42 -0.96 9.77 -3.62
C LEU A 42 -0.79 9.26 -5.05
N VAL A 43 -0.29 10.11 -5.96
CA VAL A 43 -0.02 9.68 -7.34
C VAL A 43 1.02 8.56 -7.36
N GLN A 44 2.09 8.67 -6.59
CA GLN A 44 3.10 7.63 -6.50
C GLN A 44 2.54 6.32 -5.96
N GLU A 45 1.78 6.34 -4.88
CA GLU A 45 1.28 5.14 -4.21
C GLU A 45 0.11 4.49 -4.95
N ARG A 46 -0.81 5.29 -5.51
CA ARG A 46 -2.06 4.80 -6.08
C ARG A 46 -1.99 4.55 -7.58
N CYS A 47 -1.20 5.34 -8.32
CA CYS A 47 -1.10 5.21 -9.77
C CYS A 47 0.01 4.24 -10.20
N SER A 48 1.07 4.06 -9.43
CA SER A 48 2.18 3.14 -9.77
C SER A 48 1.82 1.66 -9.70
N VAL A 49 0.68 1.33 -9.09
CA VAL A 49 0.22 -0.07 -8.93
C VAL A 49 -0.05 -0.76 -10.28
N CYS A 50 -0.54 -0.01 -11.27
CA CYS A 50 -0.99 -0.58 -12.55
C CYS A 50 -0.07 -0.23 -13.73
N HIS A 51 0.70 0.87 -13.66
CA HIS A 51 1.58 1.31 -14.74
C HIS A 51 2.72 2.21 -14.23
N LEU A 52 3.70 2.48 -15.08
CA LEU A 52 4.81 3.36 -14.73
C LEU A 52 4.35 4.82 -14.61
N LEU A 53 4.86 5.53 -13.62
CA LEU A 53 4.57 6.95 -13.41
C LEU A 53 5.01 7.84 -14.58
N SER A 54 6.01 7.45 -15.34
CA SER A 54 6.45 8.15 -16.55
C SER A 54 5.31 8.36 -17.56
N ARG A 55 4.27 7.53 -17.54
CA ARG A 55 3.07 7.73 -18.35
C ARG A 55 2.28 8.95 -17.90
N VAL A 56 2.20 9.18 -16.60
CA VAL A 56 1.56 10.36 -15.99
C VAL A 56 2.42 11.60 -16.22
N GLU A 57 3.69 11.50 -15.88
CA GLU A 57 4.67 12.61 -15.97
C GLU A 57 4.90 13.09 -17.41
N GLY A 58 4.78 12.21 -18.39
CA GLY A 58 4.88 12.52 -19.83
C GLY A 58 3.61 13.10 -20.44
N SER A 59 2.50 13.13 -19.70
CA SER A 59 1.22 13.62 -20.21
C SER A 59 0.97 15.08 -19.81
N ARG A 60 0.19 15.78 -20.64
CA ARG A 60 -0.27 17.15 -20.35
C ARG A 60 -1.75 17.24 -20.70
N HIS A 61 -2.56 17.64 -19.72
CA HIS A 61 -4.01 17.70 -19.85
C HIS A 61 -4.59 18.90 -19.10
N THR A 62 -5.76 19.36 -19.52
CA THR A 62 -6.51 20.35 -18.74
C THR A 62 -6.97 19.75 -17.39
N ALA A 63 -7.35 20.59 -16.44
CA ALA A 63 -7.89 20.12 -15.16
C ALA A 63 -9.14 19.23 -15.33
N GLY A 64 -9.99 19.58 -16.31
CA GLY A 64 -11.18 18.78 -16.63
C GLY A 64 -10.83 17.42 -17.20
N ASP A 65 -9.83 17.34 -18.09
CA ASP A 65 -9.39 16.08 -18.65
C ASP A 65 -8.71 15.20 -17.58
N TRP A 66 -7.89 15.80 -16.71
CA TRP A 66 -7.30 15.07 -15.59
C TRP A 66 -8.36 14.46 -14.69
N LYS A 67 -9.44 15.19 -14.40
CA LYS A 67 -10.57 14.66 -13.64
C LYS A 67 -11.16 13.42 -14.30
N LEU A 68 -11.48 13.49 -15.59
CA LEU A 68 -12.02 12.36 -16.34
C LEU A 68 -11.06 11.16 -16.38
N ILE A 69 -9.76 11.41 -16.52
CA ILE A 69 -8.74 10.37 -16.51
C ILE A 69 -8.69 9.67 -15.14
N VAL A 70 -8.70 10.42 -14.04
CA VAL A 70 -8.67 9.86 -12.68
C VAL A 70 -9.95 9.06 -12.40
N GLU A 71 -11.13 9.57 -12.75
CA GLU A 71 -12.39 8.86 -12.65
C GLU A 71 -12.38 7.54 -13.46
N LEU A 72 -11.80 7.56 -14.65
CA LEU A 72 -11.62 6.35 -15.45
C LEU A 72 -10.68 5.34 -14.76
N MET A 73 -9.59 5.79 -14.13
CA MET A 73 -8.69 4.90 -13.40
C MET A 73 -9.39 4.29 -12.17
N ILE A 74 -10.20 5.07 -11.45
CA ILE A 74 -11.03 4.58 -10.34
C ILE A 74 -12.00 3.51 -10.83
N SER A 75 -12.67 3.72 -11.95
CA SER A 75 -13.57 2.73 -12.55
C SER A 75 -12.87 1.43 -12.96
N ARG A 76 -11.55 1.48 -13.17
CA ARG A 76 -10.69 0.33 -13.49
C ARG A 76 -10.00 -0.28 -12.25
N GLY A 77 -10.31 0.21 -11.06
CA GLY A 77 -9.87 -0.38 -9.80
C GLY A 77 -8.83 0.42 -9.01
N ALA A 78 -8.48 1.64 -9.42
CA ALA A 78 -7.63 2.51 -8.61
C ALA A 78 -8.34 2.86 -7.30
N GLN A 79 -7.62 2.73 -6.18
CA GLN A 79 -8.17 2.93 -4.84
C GLN A 79 -7.92 4.37 -4.39
N LEU A 80 -8.95 5.21 -4.52
CA LEU A 80 -8.95 6.60 -4.05
C LEU A 80 -10.27 6.89 -3.32
N THR A 81 -10.19 7.59 -2.20
CA THR A 81 -11.38 8.20 -1.60
C THR A 81 -11.77 9.46 -2.39
N PRO A 82 -13.00 10.00 -2.24
CA PRO A 82 -13.39 11.24 -2.91
C PRO A 82 -12.49 12.43 -2.57
N GLU A 83 -11.97 12.47 -1.33
CA GLU A 83 -11.04 13.50 -0.88
C GLU A 83 -9.67 13.34 -1.55
N GLU A 84 -9.15 12.11 -1.61
CA GLU A 84 -7.89 11.78 -2.30
C GLU A 84 -7.99 12.06 -3.79
N GLU A 85 -9.11 11.75 -4.42
CA GLU A 85 -9.36 12.06 -5.85
C GLU A 85 -9.22 13.57 -6.12
N THR A 86 -9.84 14.41 -5.28
CA THR A 86 -9.75 15.86 -5.41
C THR A 86 -8.30 16.34 -5.31
N VAL A 87 -7.54 15.83 -4.35
CA VAL A 87 -6.13 16.18 -4.15
C VAL A 87 -5.27 15.73 -5.33
N VAL A 88 -5.49 14.51 -5.83
CA VAL A 88 -4.77 13.97 -6.99
C VAL A 88 -5.05 14.79 -8.25
N VAL A 89 -6.31 15.10 -8.54
CA VAL A 89 -6.69 15.92 -9.71
C VAL A 89 -6.05 17.30 -9.65
N ASN A 90 -6.08 17.95 -8.48
CA ASN A 90 -5.45 19.26 -8.30
C ASN A 90 -3.93 19.21 -8.49
N TYR A 91 -3.27 18.19 -7.93
CA TYR A 91 -1.84 17.98 -8.12
C TYR A 91 -1.48 17.79 -9.59
N LEU A 92 -2.21 16.94 -10.31
CA LEU A 92 -1.97 16.66 -11.73
C LEU A 92 -2.22 17.90 -12.59
N ALA A 93 -3.28 18.63 -12.34
CA ALA A 93 -3.58 19.86 -13.06
C ALA A 93 -2.52 20.95 -12.83
N THR A 94 -1.96 21.04 -11.64
CA THR A 94 -0.93 22.02 -11.28
C THR A 94 0.43 21.69 -11.88
N ASN A 95 0.83 20.42 -11.84
CA ASN A 95 2.19 20.00 -12.23
C ASN A 95 2.28 19.50 -13.68
N PHE A 96 1.19 19.00 -14.22
CA PHE A 96 1.09 18.42 -15.58
C PHE A 96 -0.08 19.02 -16.38
N GLY A 97 -0.47 20.24 -16.06
CA GLY A 97 -1.48 21.01 -16.78
C GLY A 97 -1.01 21.50 -18.15
N GLN A 98 -1.97 21.86 -19.00
CA GLN A 98 -1.77 22.62 -20.24
C GLN A 98 -2.05 24.10 -20.00
#